data_9f76f8e486398cef14677bec4105e8c9
#
_entry.id   9f76f8e486398cef14677bec4105e8c9
#
_cell.length_a   1.000
_cell.length_b   1.000
_cell.length_c   1.000
_cell.angle_alpha   90.00
_cell.angle_beta   90.00
_cell.angle_gamma   90.00
#
_symmetry.space_group_name_H-M   'P 1'
#
loop_
_entity.id
_entity.type
_entity.pdbx_description
1 polymer ?
#
loop_
_entity_poly.entity_id
_entity_poly.type
_entity_poly.pdbx_seq_one_letter_code
_entity_poly.pdbx_strand_id
1 'polypeptide(L)'
;IFADTGWEPKFVYEHVEYLKKAITICPLITVERSNIREDLIRAANPIKGSNEEHKSFAGRVPNPPLFAAQPGGRVGMLYRQCTHDYKVIPIQKKMRELLGVKPRHRVKKGTVVEQWIGISTDEAMRMKNARLPWLTSRWPLIEMKMSRMDCLQWYRDIKKHPMPGKSSCIGCPYHHNDQWKNMQKN
;
A
#
# COMPACT_ATOMS: atom_id res chain seq x y z
N ILE A 1 0.93 10.93 1.57
CA ILE A 1 0.99 9.93 2.67
C ILE A 1 1.57 8.64 2.10
N PHE A 2 2.60 8.09 2.72
CA PHE A 2 3.18 6.78 2.42
C PHE A 2 2.64 5.75 3.43
N ALA A 3 2.10 4.63 2.94
CA ALA A 3 1.65 3.53 3.78
C ALA A 3 2.72 2.45 3.83
N ASP A 4 3.39 2.33 4.97
CA ASP A 4 4.39 1.31 5.23
C ASP A 4 3.71 0.00 5.64
N THR A 5 4.14 -1.09 5.02
CA THR A 5 3.70 -2.45 5.37
C THR A 5 4.66 -3.16 6.33
N GLY A 6 5.77 -2.51 6.66
CA GLY A 6 6.86 -3.08 7.45
C GLY A 6 7.66 -4.16 6.71
N TRP A 7 7.42 -4.37 5.42
CA TRP A 7 8.09 -5.39 4.61
C TRP A 7 8.41 -4.91 3.19
N GLU A 8 8.73 -3.63 3.05
CA GLU A 8 9.21 -3.08 1.78
C GLU A 8 10.73 -3.34 1.63
N PRO A 9 11.27 -3.40 0.41
CA PRO A 9 12.72 -3.48 0.18
C PRO A 9 13.47 -2.27 0.74
N LYS A 10 14.72 -2.44 1.15
CA LYS A 10 15.56 -1.40 1.75
C LYS A 10 15.62 -0.11 0.91
N PHE A 11 15.78 -0.24 -0.41
CA PHE A 11 15.83 0.90 -1.33
C PHE A 11 14.53 1.75 -1.32
N VAL A 12 13.38 1.16 -0.94
CA VAL A 12 12.12 1.91 -0.82
C VAL A 12 12.19 2.82 0.41
N TYR A 13 12.69 2.32 1.53
CA TYR A 13 12.86 3.13 2.74
C TYR A 13 13.88 4.26 2.50
N GLU A 14 15.01 3.97 1.87
CA GLU A 14 16.01 4.96 1.49
C GLU A 14 15.42 6.05 0.59
N HIS A 15 14.58 5.65 -0.38
CA HIS A 15 13.90 6.60 -1.25
C HIS A 15 12.86 7.45 -0.51
N VAL A 16 12.13 6.88 0.44
CA VAL A 16 11.19 7.63 1.30
C VAL A 16 11.94 8.67 2.14
N GLU A 17 13.09 8.32 2.74
CA GLU A 17 13.91 9.26 3.49
C GLU A 17 14.48 10.37 2.60
N TYR A 18 14.87 10.02 1.38
CA TYR A 18 15.25 11.02 0.38
C TYR A 18 14.08 11.98 0.07
N LEU A 19 12.88 11.45 -0.18
CA LEU A 19 11.70 12.27 -0.49
C LEU A 19 11.28 13.17 0.67
N LYS A 20 11.43 12.75 1.92
CA LYS A 20 11.18 13.58 3.11
C LYS A 20 12.04 14.84 3.11
N LYS A 21 13.27 14.75 2.59
CA LYS A 21 14.20 15.88 2.50
C LYS A 21 13.98 16.72 1.23
N ALA A 22 13.64 16.06 0.12
CA ALA A 22 13.51 16.71 -1.19
C ALA A 22 12.17 17.45 -1.36
N ILE A 23 11.10 16.96 -0.75
CA ILE A 23 9.77 17.56 -0.84
C ILE A 23 9.58 18.52 0.32
N THR A 24 9.65 19.82 0.02
CA THR A 24 9.53 20.91 1.02
C THR A 24 8.15 21.59 1.02
N ILE A 25 7.37 21.39 -0.04
CA ILE A 25 6.05 22.05 -0.22
C ILE A 25 4.94 21.41 0.63
N CYS A 26 5.11 20.16 1.03
CA CYS A 26 4.16 19.46 1.90
C CYS A 26 4.88 18.36 2.70
N PRO A 27 4.38 18.03 3.91
CA PRO A 27 4.98 16.96 4.71
C PRO A 27 4.72 15.59 4.08
N LEU A 28 5.76 14.75 3.99
CA LEU A 28 5.60 13.34 3.68
C LEU A 28 5.32 12.57 4.96
N ILE A 29 4.08 12.15 5.13
CA ILE A 29 3.62 11.43 6.33
C ILE A 29 3.69 9.94 6.06
N THR A 30 4.41 9.20 6.90
CA THR A 30 4.39 7.73 6.90
C THR A 30 3.31 7.25 7.84
N VAL A 31 2.51 6.29 7.40
CA VAL A 31 1.51 5.59 8.21
C VAL A 31 1.75 4.10 8.15
N GLU A 32 1.57 3.44 9.26
CA GLU A 32 1.68 1.99 9.38
C GLU A 32 0.49 1.43 10.14
N ARG A 33 0.20 0.17 9.95
CA ARG A 33 -0.73 -0.59 10.78
C ARG A 33 0.04 -1.52 11.70
N SER A 34 0.87 -2.36 11.12
CA SER A 34 1.77 -3.33 11.74
C SER A 34 2.68 -3.90 10.65
N ASN A 35 3.65 -4.74 11.03
CA ASN A 35 4.51 -5.43 10.09
C ASN A 35 3.79 -6.65 9.50
N ILE A 36 3.51 -6.63 8.20
CA ILE A 36 2.76 -7.70 7.52
C ILE A 36 3.50 -9.05 7.57
N ARG A 37 4.84 -9.05 7.57
CA ARG A 37 5.64 -10.29 7.69
C ARG A 37 5.44 -10.93 9.07
N GLU A 38 5.53 -10.13 10.12
CA GLU A 38 5.36 -10.61 11.50
C GLU A 38 3.94 -11.10 11.74
N ASP A 39 2.95 -10.39 11.23
CA ASP A 39 1.56 -10.80 11.33
C ASP A 39 1.29 -12.13 10.60
N LEU A 40 1.95 -12.35 9.44
CA LEU A 40 1.88 -13.63 8.71
C LEU A 40 2.54 -14.75 9.48
N ILE A 41 3.73 -14.52 10.07
CA ILE A 41 4.44 -15.53 10.89
C ILE A 41 3.61 -15.89 12.12
N ARG A 42 3.04 -14.88 12.79
CA ARG A 42 2.16 -15.09 13.96
C ARG A 42 0.91 -15.87 13.58
N ALA A 43 0.30 -15.57 12.45
CA ALA A 43 -0.87 -16.29 11.97
C ALA A 43 -0.57 -17.75 11.57
N ALA A 44 0.64 -18.00 11.06
CA ALA A 44 1.08 -19.35 10.72
C ALA A 44 1.46 -20.20 11.97
N ASN A 45 1.81 -19.54 13.09
CA ASN A 45 2.23 -20.17 14.33
C ASN A 45 1.39 -19.67 15.52
N PRO A 46 0.10 -19.99 15.57
CA PRO A 46 -0.76 -19.54 16.65
C PRO A 46 -0.31 -20.17 17.98
N ILE A 47 -0.20 -19.36 19.02
CA ILE A 47 0.10 -19.82 20.38
C ILE A 47 -1.16 -20.51 20.90
N LYS A 48 -1.11 -21.84 21.04
CA LYS A 48 -2.23 -22.64 21.56
C LYS A 48 -2.63 -22.13 22.95
N GLY A 49 -3.93 -21.92 23.15
CA GLY A 49 -4.52 -21.54 24.45
C GLY A 49 -4.35 -20.06 24.82
N SER A 50 -3.78 -19.23 23.97
CA SER A 50 -3.81 -17.78 24.16
C SER A 50 -5.07 -17.19 23.52
N ASN A 51 -5.65 -16.15 24.17
CA ASN A 51 -6.67 -15.31 23.51
C ASN A 51 -6.16 -14.66 22.20
N GLU A 52 -4.93 -14.94 21.81
CA GLU A 52 -4.28 -14.52 20.57
C GLU A 52 -4.57 -15.48 19.40
N GLU A 53 -5.09 -16.71 19.67
CA GLU A 53 -5.57 -17.60 18.61
C GLU A 53 -6.60 -16.92 17.68
N HIS A 54 -7.27 -15.86 18.16
CA HIS A 54 -8.27 -15.10 17.43
C HIS A 54 -7.90 -13.62 17.24
N LYS A 55 -6.77 -13.16 17.77
CA LYS A 55 -6.29 -11.78 17.64
C LYS A 55 -5.31 -11.56 16.48
N SER A 56 -5.54 -12.24 15.37
CA SER A 56 -5.14 -11.60 14.13
C SER A 56 -6.00 -10.35 13.97
N PHE A 57 -5.42 -9.19 13.97
CA PHE A 57 -6.00 -7.87 13.74
C PHE A 57 -7.51 -7.89 13.44
N ALA A 58 -8.37 -7.73 14.45
CA ALA A 58 -9.83 -7.82 14.34
C ALA A 58 -10.35 -9.16 13.74
N GLY A 59 -9.71 -10.28 14.06
CA GLY A 59 -10.13 -11.61 13.61
C GLY A 59 -9.79 -11.95 12.15
N ARG A 60 -8.92 -11.18 11.51
CA ARG A 60 -8.54 -11.42 10.11
C ARG A 60 -7.04 -11.70 10.00
N VAL A 61 -6.71 -12.85 9.46
CA VAL A 61 -5.33 -13.18 9.06
C VAL A 61 -4.92 -12.25 7.92
N PRO A 62 -3.69 -11.68 7.93
CA PRO A 62 -3.18 -10.98 6.76
C PRO A 62 -3.26 -11.91 5.55
N ASN A 63 -4.07 -11.56 4.56
CA ASN A 63 -4.19 -12.38 3.35
C ASN A 63 -3.44 -11.68 2.19
N PRO A 64 -2.14 -12.01 1.99
CA PRO A 64 -1.49 -11.72 0.74
C PRO A 64 -2.16 -12.55 -0.38
N PRO A 65 -1.96 -12.18 -1.65
CA PRO A 65 -2.55 -12.92 -2.77
C PRO A 65 -1.84 -14.26 -2.99
N LEU A 66 -1.99 -15.19 -2.06
CA LEU A 66 -1.45 -16.55 -2.17
C LEU A 66 -2.33 -17.38 -3.08
N PHE A 67 -1.70 -18.30 -3.81
CA PHE A 67 -2.39 -19.31 -4.61
C PHE A 67 -2.49 -20.60 -3.80
N ALA A 68 -3.69 -21.14 -3.71
CA ALA A 68 -3.95 -22.39 -3.02
C ALA A 68 -4.44 -23.45 -4.00
N ALA A 69 -3.91 -24.67 -3.87
CA ALA A 69 -4.46 -25.81 -4.56
C ALA A 69 -5.83 -26.17 -3.98
N GLN A 70 -6.82 -26.30 -4.82
CA GLN A 70 -8.17 -26.73 -4.45
C GLN A 70 -8.34 -28.21 -4.73
N PRO A 71 -9.30 -28.88 -4.06
CA PRO A 71 -9.69 -30.24 -4.43
C PRO A 71 -10.01 -30.33 -5.93
N GLY A 72 -9.46 -31.33 -6.62
CA GLY A 72 -9.58 -31.47 -8.08
C GLY A 72 -8.49 -30.78 -8.91
N GLY A 73 -7.37 -30.32 -8.27
CA GLY A 73 -6.18 -29.79 -8.94
C GLY A 73 -6.31 -28.36 -9.50
N ARG A 74 -7.40 -27.69 -9.22
CA ARG A 74 -7.56 -26.28 -9.60
C ARG A 74 -6.72 -25.41 -8.65
N VAL A 75 -6.04 -24.39 -9.21
CA VAL A 75 -5.32 -23.39 -8.43
C VAL A 75 -6.18 -22.15 -8.35
N GLY A 76 -6.54 -21.71 -7.15
CA GLY A 76 -7.31 -20.51 -6.90
C GLY A 76 -6.49 -19.49 -6.09
N MET A 77 -6.67 -18.21 -6.38
CA MET A 77 -6.07 -17.15 -5.60
C MET A 77 -6.94 -16.86 -4.36
N LEU A 78 -6.33 -16.85 -3.19
CA LEU A 78 -6.98 -16.44 -1.95
C LEU A 78 -7.37 -14.95 -2.02
N TYR A 79 -8.46 -14.61 -1.32
CA TYR A 79 -8.97 -13.23 -1.31
C TYR A 79 -7.94 -12.26 -0.73
N ARG A 80 -7.48 -11.35 -1.57
CA ARG A 80 -6.45 -10.37 -1.23
C ARG A 80 -7.01 -9.25 -0.35
N GLN A 81 -6.51 -9.12 0.86
CA GLN A 81 -6.88 -8.05 1.80
C GLN A 81 -5.72 -7.12 2.17
N CYS A 82 -4.47 -7.51 1.91
CA CYS A 82 -3.29 -6.76 2.33
C CYS A 82 -3.31 -5.27 1.92
N THR A 83 -3.76 -4.93 0.72
CA THR A 83 -3.86 -3.52 0.28
C THR A 83 -4.87 -2.75 1.12
N HIS A 84 -6.04 -3.33 1.39
CA HIS A 84 -7.06 -2.68 2.18
C HIS A 84 -6.58 -2.48 3.63
N ASP A 85 -6.08 -3.54 4.24
CA ASP A 85 -5.79 -3.56 5.65
C ASP A 85 -4.51 -2.79 6.01
N TYR A 86 -3.46 -2.89 5.20
CA TYR A 86 -2.16 -2.28 5.50
C TYR A 86 -1.90 -0.95 4.77
N LYS A 87 -2.73 -0.57 3.80
CA LYS A 87 -2.57 0.71 3.08
C LYS A 87 -3.81 1.59 3.20
N VAL A 88 -4.98 1.10 2.80
CA VAL A 88 -6.20 1.94 2.75
C VAL A 88 -6.66 2.36 4.14
N ILE A 89 -6.79 1.43 5.08
CA ILE A 89 -7.24 1.73 6.46
C ILE A 89 -6.30 2.71 7.18
N PRO A 90 -4.96 2.51 7.21
CA PRO A 90 -4.06 3.46 7.85
C PRO A 90 -4.11 4.86 7.24
N ILE A 91 -4.18 4.95 5.91
CA ILE A 91 -4.31 6.24 5.21
C ILE A 91 -5.61 6.94 5.61
N GLN A 92 -6.74 6.24 5.57
CA GLN A 92 -8.02 6.81 5.96
C GLN A 92 -8.07 7.23 7.43
N LYS A 93 -7.46 6.44 8.31
CA LYS A 93 -7.30 6.81 9.73
C LYS A 93 -6.52 8.12 9.85
N LYS A 94 -5.40 8.24 9.16
CA LYS A 94 -4.57 9.45 9.19
C LYS A 94 -5.29 10.67 8.61
N MET A 95 -6.03 10.51 7.53
CA MET A 95 -6.87 11.60 6.98
C MET A 95 -7.88 12.09 8.01
N ARG A 96 -8.52 11.19 8.74
CA ARG A 96 -9.48 11.56 9.81
C ARG A 96 -8.80 12.29 10.97
N GLU A 97 -7.58 11.88 11.35
CA GLU A 97 -6.77 12.58 12.34
C GLU A 97 -6.44 14.01 11.89
N LEU A 98 -6.00 14.17 10.62
CA LEU A 98 -5.72 15.48 10.03
C LEU A 98 -6.96 16.40 9.97
N LEU A 99 -8.15 15.82 9.86
CA LEU A 99 -9.42 16.54 9.95
C LEU A 99 -9.84 16.84 11.41
N GLY A 100 -9.05 16.47 12.42
CA GLY A 100 -9.40 16.63 13.83
C GLY A 100 -10.54 15.73 14.32
N VAL A 101 -10.89 14.67 13.56
CA VAL A 101 -11.98 13.77 13.90
C VAL A 101 -11.52 12.76 14.95
N LYS A 102 -12.13 12.81 16.13
CA LYS A 102 -11.85 11.88 17.23
C LYS A 102 -12.19 10.42 16.84
N PRO A 103 -11.48 9.42 17.41
CA PRO A 103 -11.82 8.01 17.21
C PRO A 103 -13.31 7.74 17.46
N ARG A 104 -13.91 6.88 16.63
CA ARG A 104 -15.34 6.49 16.68
C ARG A 104 -16.36 7.60 16.36
N HIS A 105 -15.93 8.84 16.11
CA HIS A 105 -16.84 9.91 15.66
C HIS A 105 -16.97 9.89 14.13
N ARG A 106 -18.09 10.39 13.63
CA ARG A 106 -18.29 10.54 12.18
C ARG A 106 -17.62 11.82 11.69
N VAL A 107 -17.15 11.81 10.44
CA VAL A 107 -16.72 13.04 9.76
C VAL A 107 -17.96 13.93 9.57
N LYS A 108 -17.80 15.23 9.81
CA LYS A 108 -18.89 16.21 9.69
C LYS A 108 -19.49 16.17 8.28
N LYS A 109 -20.83 16.21 8.19
CA LYS A 109 -21.53 16.27 6.89
C LYS A 109 -21.10 17.53 6.14
N GLY A 110 -20.85 17.39 4.83
CA GLY A 110 -20.37 18.45 3.98
C GLY A 110 -18.84 18.61 3.93
N THR A 111 -18.09 17.88 4.78
CA THR A 111 -16.63 17.80 4.62
C THR A 111 -16.29 17.07 3.32
N VAL A 112 -15.38 17.64 2.54
CA VAL A 112 -14.84 17.01 1.33
C VAL A 112 -13.32 17.01 1.41
N VAL A 113 -12.71 15.83 1.24
CA VAL A 113 -11.26 15.65 1.11
C VAL A 113 -10.99 15.08 -0.26
N GLU A 114 -10.13 15.70 -1.02
CA GLU A 114 -9.67 15.20 -2.29
C GLU A 114 -8.40 14.37 -2.09
N GLN A 115 -8.44 13.11 -2.51
CA GLN A 115 -7.31 12.17 -2.46
C GLN A 115 -6.74 11.99 -3.87
N TRP A 116 -5.51 12.41 -4.07
CA TRP A 116 -4.79 12.17 -5.31
C TRP A 116 -4.11 10.81 -5.29
N ILE A 117 -4.35 10.01 -6.32
CA ILE A 117 -3.82 8.65 -6.44
C ILE A 117 -2.98 8.58 -7.72
N GLY A 118 -1.72 8.15 -7.58
CA GLY A 118 -0.75 8.07 -8.69
C GLY A 118 -0.97 6.83 -9.56
N ILE A 119 -2.15 6.68 -10.14
CA ILE A 119 -2.45 5.66 -11.16
C ILE A 119 -2.16 6.27 -12.52
N SER A 120 -1.27 5.63 -13.29
CA SER A 120 -0.94 6.00 -14.67
C SER A 120 -1.93 5.37 -15.68
N THR A 121 -1.88 5.81 -16.93
CA THR A 121 -2.80 5.33 -17.99
C THR A 121 -2.73 3.82 -18.19
N ASP A 122 -1.55 3.21 -18.02
CA ASP A 122 -1.36 1.75 -18.11
C ASP A 122 -2.13 0.96 -17.03
N GLU A 123 -2.48 1.62 -15.94
CA GLU A 123 -3.16 1.02 -14.80
C GLU A 123 -4.59 1.56 -14.61
N ALA A 124 -5.18 2.20 -15.62
CA ALA A 124 -6.48 2.86 -15.53
C ALA A 124 -7.60 1.95 -15.01
N MET A 125 -7.55 0.64 -15.34
CA MET A 125 -8.50 -0.35 -14.82
C MET A 125 -8.46 -0.56 -13.30
N ARG A 126 -7.43 -0.03 -12.62
CA ARG A 126 -7.33 -0.05 -11.14
C ARG A 126 -8.06 1.12 -10.48
N MET A 127 -8.54 2.09 -11.24
CA MET A 127 -9.27 3.24 -10.72
C MET A 127 -10.54 2.79 -10.01
N LYS A 128 -10.69 3.24 -8.78
CA LYS A 128 -11.90 3.01 -7.97
C LYS A 128 -12.19 4.24 -7.14
N ASN A 129 -13.41 4.71 -7.20
CA ASN A 129 -13.86 5.80 -6.33
C ASN A 129 -13.83 5.38 -4.86
N ALA A 130 -13.55 6.33 -4.00
CA ALA A 130 -13.66 6.13 -2.57
C ALA A 130 -15.12 5.81 -2.20
N ARG A 131 -15.29 4.86 -1.26
CA ARG A 131 -16.63 4.50 -0.75
C ARG A 131 -17.09 5.40 0.39
N LEU A 132 -16.24 6.33 0.83
CA LEU A 132 -16.51 7.23 1.94
C LEU A 132 -17.12 8.53 1.40
N PRO A 133 -18.26 9.00 1.93
CA PRO A 133 -18.98 10.15 1.38
C PRO A 133 -18.22 11.48 1.51
N TRP A 134 -17.19 11.53 2.35
CA TRP A 134 -16.34 12.70 2.57
C TRP A 134 -15.01 12.64 1.78
N LEU A 135 -14.77 11.58 1.01
CA LEU A 135 -13.51 11.34 0.30
C LEU A 135 -13.76 11.22 -1.20
N THR A 136 -13.16 12.10 -1.98
CA THR A 136 -13.19 12.08 -3.44
C THR A 136 -11.84 11.67 -3.97
N SER A 137 -11.81 10.68 -4.86
CA SER A 137 -10.57 10.25 -5.53
C SER A 137 -10.34 11.05 -6.80
N ARG A 138 -9.08 11.42 -7.04
CA ARG A 138 -8.60 12.06 -8.26
C ARG A 138 -7.35 11.35 -8.77
N TRP A 139 -7.16 11.34 -10.06
CA TRP A 139 -6.06 10.64 -10.73
C TRP A 139 -5.29 11.57 -11.66
N PRO A 140 -4.39 12.42 -11.13
CA PRO A 140 -3.72 13.44 -11.93
C PRO A 140 -2.95 12.90 -13.13
N LEU A 141 -2.32 11.72 -13.02
CA LEU A 141 -1.58 11.13 -14.14
C LEU A 141 -2.51 10.69 -15.29
N ILE A 142 -3.73 10.24 -14.97
CA ILE A 142 -4.75 9.94 -15.98
C ILE A 142 -5.21 11.23 -16.67
N GLU A 143 -5.48 12.28 -15.88
CA GLU A 143 -5.88 13.59 -16.38
C GLU A 143 -4.83 14.18 -17.32
N MET A 144 -3.55 14.01 -16.98
CA MET A 144 -2.41 14.43 -17.81
C MET A 144 -2.07 13.44 -18.92
N LYS A 145 -2.80 12.33 -19.06
CA LYS A 145 -2.56 11.24 -20.02
C LYS A 145 -1.15 10.63 -19.93
N MET A 146 -0.58 10.60 -18.72
CA MET A 146 0.76 10.09 -18.48
C MET A 146 0.75 8.57 -18.24
N SER A 147 1.56 7.86 -19.01
CA SER A 147 1.90 6.45 -18.79
C SER A 147 3.02 6.29 -17.76
N ARG A 148 3.28 5.06 -17.35
CA ARG A 148 4.45 4.74 -16.52
C ARG A 148 5.75 5.11 -17.22
N MET A 149 5.82 4.92 -18.54
CA MET A 149 7.01 5.26 -19.32
C MET A 149 7.24 6.78 -19.35
N ASP A 150 6.18 7.57 -19.47
CA ASP A 150 6.28 9.04 -19.41
C ASP A 150 6.79 9.50 -18.04
N CYS A 151 6.33 8.89 -16.96
CA CYS A 151 6.83 9.17 -15.62
C CYS A 151 8.33 8.82 -15.49
N LEU A 152 8.77 7.68 -16.03
CA LEU A 152 10.19 7.30 -16.01
C LEU A 152 11.04 8.22 -16.88
N GLN A 153 10.51 8.66 -18.03
CA GLN A 153 11.19 9.62 -18.89
C GLN A 153 11.35 10.98 -18.20
N TRP A 154 10.30 11.44 -17.53
CA TRP A 154 10.37 12.66 -16.72
C TRP A 154 11.51 12.61 -15.68
N TYR A 155 11.68 11.49 -14.97
CA TYR A 155 12.82 11.32 -14.04
C TYR A 155 14.17 11.37 -14.73
N ARG A 156 14.30 10.78 -15.91
CA ARG A 156 15.54 10.80 -16.71
C ARG A 156 15.89 12.20 -17.18
N ASP A 157 14.90 12.96 -17.65
CA ASP A 157 15.08 14.29 -18.22
C ASP A 157 15.43 15.32 -17.15
N ILE A 158 14.75 15.26 -16.02
CA ILE A 158 14.97 16.21 -14.91
C ILE A 158 16.31 15.92 -14.20
N LYS A 159 16.73 14.66 -14.09
CA LYS A 159 17.98 14.21 -13.43
C LYS A 159 18.23 14.79 -12.03
N LYS A 160 17.22 15.41 -11.43
CA LYS A 160 17.30 16.02 -10.09
C LYS A 160 17.03 15.03 -8.96
N HIS A 161 16.37 13.93 -9.28
CA HIS A 161 15.91 12.97 -8.29
C HIS A 161 16.38 11.56 -8.66
N PRO A 162 16.74 10.72 -7.70
CA PRO A 162 17.09 9.33 -7.96
C PRO A 162 15.87 8.58 -8.51
N MET A 163 16.11 7.73 -9.49
CA MET A 163 15.08 6.90 -10.10
C MET A 163 14.45 5.99 -9.05
N PRO A 164 13.12 6.06 -8.82
CA PRO A 164 12.47 5.19 -7.85
C PRO A 164 12.46 3.74 -8.31
N GLY A 165 12.79 2.83 -7.41
CA GLY A 165 12.57 1.41 -7.63
C GLY A 165 11.08 1.05 -7.57
N LYS A 166 10.72 -0.18 -7.98
CA LYS A 166 9.34 -0.67 -7.85
C LYS A 166 9.05 -0.96 -6.37
N SER A 167 8.14 -0.19 -5.77
CA SER A 167 7.66 -0.43 -4.41
C SER A 167 6.67 -1.60 -4.40
N SER A 168 7.03 -2.67 -3.70
CA SER A 168 6.14 -3.79 -3.37
C SER A 168 6.75 -4.60 -2.23
N CYS A 169 5.92 -5.12 -1.32
CA CYS A 169 6.39 -5.95 -0.21
C CYS A 169 7.28 -7.08 -0.70
N ILE A 170 8.37 -7.38 0.02
CA ILE A 170 9.35 -8.43 -0.35
C ILE A 170 8.67 -9.77 -0.65
N GLY A 171 7.72 -10.20 0.20
CA GLY A 171 6.98 -11.45 0.01
C GLY A 171 5.76 -11.35 -0.92
N CYS A 172 5.67 -10.36 -1.78
CA CYS A 172 4.51 -10.19 -2.66
C CYS A 172 4.54 -11.19 -3.83
N PRO A 173 3.53 -12.07 -4.00
CA PRO A 173 3.49 -13.05 -5.10
C PRO A 173 3.42 -12.44 -6.51
N TYR A 174 3.15 -11.14 -6.62
CA TYR A 174 3.13 -10.42 -7.91
C TYR A 174 4.50 -9.91 -8.37
N HIS A 175 5.58 -10.37 -7.75
CA HIS A 175 6.92 -10.13 -8.28
C HIS A 175 7.15 -10.96 -9.54
N HIS A 176 7.80 -10.35 -10.54
CA HIS A 176 8.33 -11.09 -11.69
C HIS A 176 9.54 -11.93 -11.29
N ASN A 177 9.84 -12.98 -12.04
CA ASN A 177 10.96 -13.89 -11.77
C ASN A 177 12.31 -13.16 -11.61
N ASP A 178 12.55 -12.11 -12.39
CA ASP A 178 13.78 -11.32 -12.28
C ASP A 178 13.87 -10.55 -10.96
N GLN A 179 12.73 -10.10 -10.42
CA GLN A 179 12.70 -9.47 -9.10
C GLN A 179 13.02 -10.48 -7.99
N TRP A 180 12.46 -11.69 -8.06
CA TRP A 180 12.79 -12.78 -7.14
C TRP A 180 14.29 -13.13 -7.19
N LYS A 181 14.85 -13.29 -8.40
CA LYS A 181 16.29 -13.56 -8.59
C LYS A 181 17.18 -12.45 -8.02
N ASN A 182 16.78 -11.19 -8.19
CA ASN A 182 17.55 -10.06 -7.67
C ASN A 182 17.48 -9.98 -6.13
N MET A 183 16.34 -10.31 -5.53
CA MET A 183 16.20 -10.36 -4.07
C MET A 183 16.96 -11.52 -3.43
N GLN A 184 17.22 -12.61 -4.15
CA GLN A 184 18.05 -13.72 -3.67
C GLN A 184 19.55 -13.42 -3.66
N LYS A 185 19.98 -12.42 -4.44
CA LYS A 185 21.40 -12.03 -4.58
C LYS A 185 21.84 -10.95 -3.59
N ASN A 186 20.88 -10.29 -2.94
CA ASN A 186 21.08 -9.23 -1.95
C ASN A 186 20.51 -9.62 -0.58
#